data_fb18da4330d48b7e5427349802c80162
#
_entry.id   fb18da4330d48b7e5427349802c80162
#
_cell.length_a   1.000
_cell.length_b   1.000
_cell.length_c   1.000
_cell.angle_alpha   90.00
_cell.angle_beta   90.00
_cell.angle_gamma   90.00
#
_symmetry.space_group_name_H-M   'P 1'
#
loop_
_entity.id
_entity.type
_entity.pdbx_description
1 polymer ?
#
loop_
_entity_poly.entity_id
_entity_poly.type
_entity_poly.pdbx_seq_one_letter_code
_entity_poly.pdbx_strand_id
1 'polypeptide(L)'
;MVNSRLPHGEFLVFIDSLLEREENTVRYKTRFPFVPTLPMLCEAGAQGSSFFSFSPHCNAAVVLSYRDVKLLRKLRTTTPQICIKKTNSFGDSYLFDFEVYEGEDMVSRGEIAMFCTTI
;
A
#
# COMPACT_ATOMS: atom_id res chain seq x y z
N MET A 1 -11.82 -3.90 -10.59
CA MET A 1 -10.89 -4.78 -9.88
C MET A 1 -9.47 -4.45 -10.27
N VAL A 2 -8.66 -4.20 -9.28
CA VAL A 2 -7.26 -3.87 -9.53
C VAL A 2 -6.44 -5.08 -9.93
N ASN A 3 -6.85 -6.24 -9.51
CA ASN A 3 -6.06 -7.44 -9.65
C ASN A 3 -5.88 -7.91 -11.08
N SER A 4 -6.82 -7.61 -11.97
CA SER A 4 -6.79 -8.14 -13.32
C SER A 4 -5.65 -7.58 -14.15
N ARG A 5 -4.98 -6.55 -13.64
CA ARG A 5 -3.90 -5.87 -14.38
C ARG A 5 -2.52 -6.28 -13.93
N LEU A 6 -2.41 -7.08 -12.88
CA LEU A 6 -1.10 -7.47 -12.38
C LEU A 6 -0.48 -8.52 -13.27
N PRO A 7 0.78 -8.34 -13.67
CA PRO A 7 1.42 -9.30 -14.58
C PRO A 7 1.63 -10.68 -13.96
N HIS A 8 1.69 -10.75 -12.64
CA HIS A 8 1.94 -12.01 -11.95
C HIS A 8 0.68 -12.64 -11.40
N GLY A 9 -0.48 -12.08 -11.75
CA GLY A 9 -1.72 -12.69 -11.38
C GLY A 9 -2.31 -12.15 -10.10
N GLU A 10 -3.50 -12.50 -9.91
CA GLU A 10 -4.40 -11.95 -8.91
C GLU A 10 -4.10 -12.47 -7.51
N PHE A 11 -3.36 -13.57 -7.40
CA PHE A 11 -3.06 -14.13 -6.07
C PHE A 11 -2.10 -13.24 -5.25
N LEU A 12 -1.52 -12.22 -5.88
CA LEU A 12 -0.67 -11.26 -5.16
C LEU A 12 -1.42 -10.04 -4.70
N VAL A 13 -2.71 -9.95 -4.93
CA VAL A 13 -3.50 -8.80 -4.49
C VAL A 13 -4.02 -9.06 -3.09
N PHE A 14 -3.69 -8.17 -2.17
CA PHE A 14 -4.10 -8.31 -0.78
C PHE A 14 -5.22 -7.35 -0.38
N ILE A 15 -5.58 -6.41 -1.25
CA ILE A 15 -6.65 -5.45 -0.94
C ILE A 15 -7.99 -6.16 -1.04
N ASP A 16 -8.78 -6.09 0.03
CA ASP A 16 -10.11 -6.70 0.07
C ASP A 16 -11.19 -5.66 -0.24
N SER A 17 -11.15 -4.52 0.45
CA SER A 17 -12.17 -3.49 0.22
C SER A 17 -11.68 -2.15 0.70
N LEU A 18 -12.14 -1.11 0.00
CA LEU A 18 -11.87 0.27 0.37
C LEU A 18 -12.82 0.66 1.51
N LEU A 19 -12.28 1.26 2.56
CA LEU A 19 -13.07 1.69 3.70
C LEU A 19 -13.31 3.19 3.72
N GLU A 20 -12.25 3.99 3.48
CA GLU A 20 -12.32 5.44 3.48
C GLU A 20 -11.39 5.99 2.41
N ARG A 21 -11.78 7.12 1.84
CA ARG A 21 -10.94 7.79 0.86
C ARG A 21 -11.09 9.28 1.00
N GLU A 22 -9.96 9.96 1.21
CA GLU A 22 -9.87 11.39 1.22
C GLU A 22 -8.80 11.80 0.20
N GLU A 23 -8.56 13.09 0.07
CA GLU A 23 -7.68 13.59 -0.98
C GLU A 23 -6.29 12.93 -0.96
N ASN A 24 -5.67 12.85 0.21
CA ASN A 24 -4.32 12.33 0.34
C ASN A 24 -4.22 11.10 1.23
N THR A 25 -5.34 10.54 1.63
CA THR A 25 -5.35 9.43 2.59
C THR A 25 -6.38 8.41 2.16
N VAL A 26 -6.00 7.14 2.22
CA VAL A 26 -6.89 6.04 1.90
C VAL A 26 -6.73 4.98 2.98
N ARG A 27 -7.86 4.45 3.44
CA ARG A 27 -7.88 3.32 4.38
C ARG A 27 -8.60 2.17 3.72
N TYR A 28 -8.02 0.99 3.81
CA TYR A 28 -8.61 -0.19 3.20
C TYR A 28 -8.38 -1.43 4.04
N LYS A 29 -9.23 -2.41 3.83
CA LYS A 29 -9.14 -3.70 4.47
C LYS A 29 -8.34 -4.63 3.57
N THR A 30 -7.52 -5.46 4.19
CA THR A 30 -6.73 -6.45 3.45
C THR A 30 -7.16 -7.85 3.84
N ARG A 31 -6.73 -8.81 3.03
CA ARG A 31 -6.95 -10.23 3.30
C ARG A 31 -5.71 -10.99 2.85
N PHE A 32 -5.15 -11.73 3.78
CA PHE A 32 -3.97 -12.55 3.51
C PHE A 32 -4.31 -14.01 3.74
N PRO A 33 -3.63 -14.95 3.07
CA PRO A 33 -3.88 -16.37 3.26
C PRO A 33 -3.43 -16.89 4.63
N PHE A 34 -2.56 -16.14 5.30
CA PHE A 34 -2.08 -16.43 6.66
C PHE A 34 -1.66 -15.10 7.26
N VAL A 35 -1.26 -15.12 8.55
CA VAL A 35 -0.80 -13.89 9.19
C VAL A 35 0.39 -13.36 8.40
N PRO A 36 0.30 -12.12 7.88
CA PRO A 36 1.31 -11.63 6.95
C PRO A 36 2.64 -11.34 7.60
N THR A 37 3.70 -11.51 6.81
CA THR A 37 5.04 -11.09 7.17
C THR A 37 5.21 -9.61 6.87
N LEU A 38 6.29 -9.03 7.38
CA LEU A 38 6.55 -7.61 7.13
C LEU A 38 6.69 -7.28 5.63
N PRO A 39 7.41 -8.07 4.81
CA PRO A 39 7.42 -7.80 3.37
C PRO A 39 6.04 -7.86 2.73
N MET A 40 5.17 -8.75 3.18
CA MET A 40 3.82 -8.82 2.65
C MET A 40 3.02 -7.56 2.99
N LEU A 41 3.23 -7.01 4.18
CA LEU A 41 2.58 -5.75 4.57
C LEU A 41 3.10 -4.60 3.70
N CYS A 42 4.39 -4.58 3.39
CA CYS A 42 4.95 -3.58 2.49
C CYS A 42 4.30 -3.67 1.11
N GLU A 43 4.15 -4.88 0.60
CA GLU A 43 3.52 -5.09 -0.71
C GLU A 43 2.08 -4.61 -0.69
N ALA A 44 1.33 -4.95 0.36
CA ALA A 44 -0.06 -4.52 0.49
C ALA A 44 -0.16 -3.00 0.60
N GLY A 45 0.80 -2.36 1.27
CA GLY A 45 0.86 -0.91 1.33
C GLY A 45 1.07 -0.30 -0.04
N ALA A 46 2.00 -0.86 -0.81
CA ALA A 46 2.27 -0.37 -2.15
C ALA A 46 1.06 -0.55 -3.07
N GLN A 47 0.33 -1.65 -2.92
CA GLN A 47 -0.88 -1.87 -3.71
C GLN A 47 -1.92 -0.79 -3.47
N GLY A 48 -1.98 -0.25 -2.27
CA GLY A 48 -2.91 0.82 -1.94
C GLY A 48 -2.67 2.09 -2.72
N SER A 49 -1.48 2.28 -3.28
CA SER A 49 -1.20 3.45 -4.10
C SER A 49 -2.10 3.52 -5.33
N SER A 50 -2.69 2.40 -5.74
CA SER A 50 -3.59 2.37 -6.89
C SER A 50 -4.86 3.19 -6.66
N PHE A 51 -5.16 3.53 -5.41
CA PHE A 51 -6.31 4.38 -5.12
C PHE A 51 -6.04 5.86 -5.37
N PHE A 52 -4.79 6.23 -5.61
CA PHE A 52 -4.42 7.63 -5.85
C PHE A 52 -4.29 7.90 -7.32
N SER A 53 -4.51 9.16 -7.69
CA SER A 53 -4.31 9.60 -9.06
C SER A 53 -2.86 10.04 -9.24
N PHE A 54 -2.25 9.56 -10.29
CA PHE A 54 -0.91 9.96 -10.68
C PHE A 54 -0.99 10.90 -11.88
N SER A 55 0.18 11.38 -12.33
CA SER A 55 0.28 12.20 -13.50
C SER A 55 -0.42 11.55 -14.71
N PRO A 56 -1.07 12.33 -15.59
CA PRO A 56 -1.69 11.75 -16.80
C PRO A 56 -0.71 11.00 -17.67
N HIS A 57 0.57 11.24 -17.52
CA HIS A 57 1.60 10.56 -18.30
C HIS A 57 2.07 9.26 -17.67
N CYS A 58 1.52 8.93 -16.52
CA CYS A 58 1.94 7.75 -15.78
C CYS A 58 1.31 6.50 -16.37
N ASN A 59 2.13 5.64 -16.97
CA ASN A 59 1.65 4.35 -17.49
C ASN A 59 1.74 3.26 -16.43
N ALA A 60 2.72 3.35 -15.54
CA ALA A 60 2.90 2.39 -14.48
C ALA A 60 3.63 3.05 -13.34
N ALA A 61 3.24 2.71 -12.11
CA ALA A 61 3.93 3.17 -10.92
C ALA A 61 4.74 2.00 -10.38
N VAL A 62 6.01 2.23 -10.11
CA VAL A 62 6.90 1.20 -9.59
C VAL A 62 7.45 1.62 -8.24
N VAL A 63 7.66 0.66 -7.36
CA VAL A 63 8.24 0.94 -6.06
C VAL A 63 9.74 1.08 -6.22
N LEU A 64 10.28 2.21 -5.74
CA LEU A 64 11.71 2.43 -5.71
C LEU A 64 12.33 1.93 -4.42
N SER A 65 11.66 2.16 -3.30
CA SER A 65 12.22 1.76 -2.02
C SER A 65 11.15 1.78 -0.93
N TYR A 66 11.44 1.04 0.12
CA TYR A 66 10.73 1.12 1.39
C TYR A 66 11.73 1.62 2.42
N ARG A 67 11.28 2.53 3.31
CA ARG A 67 12.16 3.12 4.32
C ARG A 67 11.48 3.10 5.67
N ASP A 68 12.29 2.98 6.71
CA ASP A 68 11.82 3.08 8.10
C ASP A 68 10.67 2.14 8.41
N VAL A 69 10.69 0.96 7.79
CA VAL A 69 9.65 -0.04 7.99
C VAL A 69 9.90 -0.73 9.32
N LYS A 70 8.87 -0.73 10.16
CA LYS A 70 8.97 -1.28 11.51
C LYS A 70 7.76 -2.11 11.85
N LEU A 71 8.00 -3.23 12.50
CA LEU A 71 6.94 -4.01 13.13
C LEU A 71 6.91 -3.60 14.59
N LEU A 72 5.82 -2.97 15.01
CA LEU A 72 5.72 -2.41 16.36
C LEU A 72 5.27 -3.46 17.37
N ARG A 73 4.51 -4.44 16.93
CA ARG A 73 4.19 -5.61 17.74
C ARG A 73 3.78 -6.75 16.82
N LYS A 74 3.71 -7.94 17.38
CA LYS A 74 3.34 -9.13 16.62
C LYS A 74 1.91 -9.02 16.09
N LEU A 75 1.76 -9.27 14.80
CA LEU A 75 0.47 -9.28 14.15
C LEU A 75 -0.21 -10.62 14.40
N ARG A 76 -1.52 -10.60 14.56
CA ARG A 76 -2.29 -11.82 14.85
C ARG A 76 -3.38 -12.10 13.82
N THR A 77 -3.82 -11.07 13.10
CA THR A 77 -4.94 -11.21 12.18
C THR A 77 -4.45 -11.42 10.75
N THR A 78 -5.29 -12.07 9.94
CA THR A 78 -5.05 -12.20 8.51
C THR A 78 -5.72 -11.09 7.72
N THR A 79 -6.45 -10.19 8.40
CA THR A 79 -7.22 -9.13 7.73
C THR A 79 -6.94 -7.76 8.38
N PRO A 80 -5.67 -7.34 8.47
CA PRO A 80 -5.40 -6.01 9.03
C PRO A 80 -5.90 -4.92 8.11
N GLN A 81 -6.10 -3.73 8.68
CA GLN A 81 -6.43 -2.55 7.90
C GLN A 81 -5.15 -1.78 7.63
N ILE A 82 -5.08 -1.17 6.47
CA ILE A 82 -3.94 -0.35 6.10
C ILE A 82 -4.44 1.05 5.76
N CYS A 83 -3.71 2.04 6.25
CA CYS A 83 -3.95 3.43 5.92
C CYS A 83 -2.70 3.93 5.21
N ILE A 84 -2.85 4.46 4.00
CA ILE A 84 -1.72 5.07 3.32
C ILE A 84 -2.03 6.54 3.04
N LYS A 85 -0.98 7.34 3.11
CA LYS A 85 -1.10 8.78 2.95
C LYS A 85 -0.02 9.25 1.99
N LYS A 86 -0.42 9.97 0.96
CA LYS A 86 0.55 10.60 0.06
C LYS A 86 1.10 11.82 0.76
N THR A 87 2.40 11.80 1.06
CA THR A 87 3.02 12.86 1.83
C THR A 87 3.73 13.88 0.96
N ASN A 88 4.15 13.48 -0.23
CA ASN A 88 4.89 14.40 -1.10
C ASN A 88 4.90 13.88 -2.53
N SER A 89 5.19 14.79 -3.46
CA SER A 89 5.40 14.43 -4.86
C SER A 89 6.36 15.43 -5.49
N PHE A 90 7.27 14.90 -6.31
CA PHE A 90 8.23 15.70 -7.08
C PHE A 90 8.25 15.14 -8.49
N GLY A 91 7.67 15.89 -9.44
CA GLY A 91 7.60 15.40 -10.80
C GLY A 91 6.88 14.06 -10.84
N ASP A 92 7.60 13.01 -11.23
CA ASP A 92 7.04 11.67 -11.34
C ASP A 92 7.32 10.80 -10.12
N SER A 93 7.88 11.38 -9.06
CA SER A 93 8.19 10.67 -7.82
C SER A 93 7.13 10.97 -6.78
N TYR A 94 6.74 9.94 -6.02
CA TYR A 94 5.71 10.05 -5.00
C TYR A 94 6.17 9.38 -3.73
N LEU A 95 5.86 9.99 -2.59
CA LEU A 95 6.15 9.43 -1.27
C LEU A 95 4.86 9.19 -0.54
N PHE A 96 4.79 8.03 0.09
CA PHE A 96 3.64 7.62 0.89
C PHE A 96 4.11 7.14 2.24
N ASP A 97 3.30 7.42 3.26
CA ASP A 97 3.41 6.74 4.55
C ASP A 97 2.37 5.65 4.58
N PHE A 98 2.70 4.49 5.13
CA PHE A 98 1.69 3.48 5.39
C PHE A 98 1.70 3.10 6.87
N GLU A 99 0.51 2.79 7.38
CA GLU A 99 0.29 2.34 8.74
C GLU A 99 -0.62 1.14 8.70
N VAL A 100 -0.29 0.13 9.48
CA VAL A 100 -1.04 -1.12 9.52
C VAL A 100 -1.68 -1.23 10.90
N TYR A 101 -2.98 -1.52 10.92
CA TYR A 101 -3.77 -1.56 12.13
C TYR A 101 -4.43 -2.91 12.32
N GLU A 102 -4.42 -3.34 13.56
CA GLU A 102 -5.18 -4.48 14.02
C GLU A 102 -6.16 -3.93 15.05
N GLY A 103 -7.42 -3.78 14.64
CA GLY A 103 -8.36 -3.00 15.41
C GLY A 103 -7.92 -1.54 15.47
N GLU A 104 -7.75 -1.01 16.66
CA GLU A 104 -7.29 0.37 16.83
C GLU A 104 -5.79 0.46 17.08
N ASP A 105 -5.10 -0.68 17.14
CA ASP A 105 -3.67 -0.71 17.44
C ASP A 105 -2.85 -0.66 16.18
N MET A 106 -1.91 0.29 16.13
CA MET A 106 -0.95 0.33 15.03
C MET A 106 0.11 -0.75 15.27
N VAL A 107 0.22 -1.68 14.34
CA VAL A 107 1.13 -2.82 14.48
C VAL A 107 2.36 -2.72 13.60
N SER A 108 2.29 -1.88 12.56
CA SER A 108 3.42 -1.70 11.65
C SER A 108 3.29 -0.35 10.97
N ARG A 109 4.42 0.16 10.47
CA ARG A 109 4.43 1.40 9.68
C ARG A 109 5.67 1.45 8.82
N GLY A 110 5.65 2.34 7.84
CA GLY A 110 6.79 2.55 6.98
C GLY A 110 6.53 3.62 5.94
N GLU A 111 7.53 3.83 5.10
CA GLU A 111 7.46 4.77 3.98
C GLU A 111 7.67 4.04 2.68
N ILE A 112 7.00 4.51 1.64
CA ILE A 112 7.12 3.94 0.30
C ILE A 112 7.45 5.06 -0.67
N ALA A 113 8.52 4.88 -1.45
CA ALA A 113 8.84 5.79 -2.54
C ALA A 113 8.49 5.10 -3.85
N MET A 114 7.74 5.79 -4.69
CA MET A 114 7.28 5.27 -5.97
C MET A 114 7.63 6.23 -7.09
N PHE A 115 7.72 5.70 -8.29
CA PHE A 115 8.05 6.48 -9.47
C PHE A 115 7.09 6.10 -10.59
N CYS A 116 6.56 7.10 -11.29
CA CYS A 116 5.73 6.87 -12.47
C CYS A 116 6.60 6.81 -13.70
N THR A 117 6.38 5.79 -14.50
CA THR A 117 7.11 5.60 -15.74
C THR A 117 6.17 5.74 -16.94
N THR A 118 6.73 6.16 -18.06
CA THR A 118 5.98 6.39 -19.30
C THR A 118 6.34 5.39 -20.39
N ILE A 119 6.74 4.21 -20.03
CA ILE A 119 7.07 3.19 -21.03
C ILE A 119 5.88 2.81 -21.89
#